data_a91667e3f076e62b82fffa29e4daf406
#
_entry.id   a91667e3f076e62b82fffa29e4daf406
#
_cell.length_a   1.000
_cell.length_b   1.000
_cell.length_c   1.000
_cell.angle_alpha   90.00
_cell.angle_beta   90.00
_cell.angle_gamma   90.00
#
_symmetry.space_group_name_H-M   'P 1'
#
loop_
_entity.id
_entity.type
_entity.pdbx_description
1 polymer ?
#
loop_
_entity_poly.entity_id
_entity_poly.type
_entity_poly.pdbx_seq_one_letter_code
_entity_poly.pdbx_strand_id
1 'polypeptide(L)' 'MESNYVIILDFCGGYLNIIHLSEEEKKESEKYENFESFLSTLEEKYGFRLSDCQWMTTETLQIYWYKNGKEVDNA' A
#
# COMPACT_ATOMS: atom_id res chain seq x y z
N MET A 1 4.43 16.12 -4.69
CA MET A 1 3.79 14.93 -5.25
C MET A 1 2.82 14.35 -4.24
N GLU A 2 1.62 14.07 -4.67
CA GLU A 2 0.57 13.57 -3.80
C GLU A 2 0.54 12.05 -3.82
N SER A 3 0.45 11.43 -2.63
CA SER A 3 0.33 9.98 -2.54
C SER A 3 -1.15 9.62 -2.43
N ASN A 4 -1.66 8.94 -3.44
CA ASN A 4 -3.06 8.52 -3.46
C ASN A 4 -3.23 7.05 -3.09
N TYR A 5 -2.20 6.25 -3.29
CA TYR A 5 -2.23 4.81 -3.04
C TYR A 5 -1.07 4.39 -2.16
N VAL A 6 -1.33 3.45 -1.28
CA VAL A 6 -0.29 2.76 -0.53
C VAL A 6 -0.35 1.30 -0.93
N ILE A 7 0.80 0.76 -1.30
CA ILE A 7 0.89 -0.65 -1.69
C ILE A 7 1.76 -1.33 -0.65
N ILE A 8 1.20 -2.35 -0.01
CA ILE A 8 1.87 -3.05 1.07
C ILE A 8 2.05 -4.52 0.69
N LEU A 9 3.31 -4.93 0.65
CA LEU A 9 3.69 -6.29 0.32
C LEU A 9 3.99 -7.03 1.62
N ASP A 10 3.11 -7.93 2.02
CA ASP A 10 3.30 -8.74 3.21
C ASP A 10 3.99 -10.03 2.78
N PHE A 11 5.31 -10.09 3.00
CA PHE A 11 6.07 -11.24 2.52
C PHE A 11 5.99 -12.46 3.46
N CYS A 12 5.41 -12.31 4.63
CA CYS A 12 5.20 -13.45 5.51
C CYS A 12 4.04 -14.31 5.05
N GLY A 13 2.99 -13.69 4.49
CA GLY A 13 1.82 -14.40 4.03
C GLY A 13 1.60 -14.37 2.52
N GLY A 14 2.44 -13.65 1.80
CA GLY A 14 2.25 -13.51 0.37
C GLY A 14 1.04 -12.67 0.01
N TYR A 15 0.71 -11.70 0.86
CA TYR A 15 -0.44 -10.81 0.65
C TYR A 15 -0.03 -9.49 0.05
N LEU A 16 -0.88 -8.96 -0.79
CA LEU A 16 -0.71 -7.65 -1.38
C LEU A 16 -1.92 -6.81 -0.97
N ASN A 17 -1.64 -5.72 -0.25
CA ASN A 17 -2.69 -4.79 0.16
C ASN A 17 -2.53 -3.51 -0.65
N ILE A 18 -3.60 -3.10 -1.31
CA ILE A 18 -3.63 -1.85 -2.06
C ILE A 18 -4.65 -0.96 -1.38
N ILE A 19 -4.18 0.15 -0.83
CA ILE A 19 -5.04 1.07 -0.12
C ILE A 19 -5.16 2.36 -0.92
N HIS A 20 -6.37 2.66 -1.35
CA HIS A 20 -6.65 3.94 -1.98
C HIS A 20 -7.00 4.90 -0.85
N LEU A 21 -6.11 5.83 -0.56
CA LEU A 21 -6.27 6.73 0.57
C LEU A 21 -7.45 7.69 0.35
N SER A 22 -8.29 7.81 1.37
CA SER A 22 -9.37 8.79 1.36
C SER A 22 -8.79 10.16 1.64
N GLU A 23 -9.56 11.19 1.37
CA GLU A 23 -9.13 12.56 1.68
C GLU A 23 -8.87 12.72 3.18
N GLU A 24 -9.66 12.05 4.00
CA GLU A 24 -9.48 12.09 5.45
C GLU A 24 -8.17 11.43 5.87
N GLU A 25 -7.85 10.30 5.25
CA GLU A 25 -6.60 9.60 5.53
C GLU A 25 -5.38 10.42 5.10
N LYS A 26 -5.49 11.10 3.98
CA LYS A 26 -4.41 11.98 3.52
C LYS A 26 -4.16 13.12 4.50
N LYS A 27 -5.22 13.73 5.00
CA LYS A 27 -5.11 14.80 5.98
C LYS A 27 -4.52 14.29 7.28
N GLU A 28 -4.94 13.11 7.70
CA GLU A 28 -4.43 12.49 8.91
C GLU A 28 -2.94 12.22 8.81
N SER A 29 -2.47 11.78 7.63
CA SER A 29 -1.05 11.50 7.44
C SER A 29 -0.16 12.72 7.64
N GLU A 30 -0.68 13.90 7.39
CA GLU A 30 0.08 15.14 7.55
C GLU A 30 0.37 15.47 9.00
N LYS A 31 -0.33 14.86 9.93
CA LYS A 31 -0.13 15.09 11.36
C LYS A 31 1.05 14.32 11.92
N TYR A 32 1.60 13.40 11.16
CA TYR A 32 2.70 12.56 11.60
C TYR A 32 4.02 13.05 11.05
N GLU A 33 5.07 12.84 11.82
CA GLU A 33 6.41 13.30 11.44
C GLU A 33 6.91 12.63 10.17
N ASN A 34 6.56 11.35 10.00
CA ASN A 34 6.90 10.63 8.78
C ASN A 34 5.74 9.71 8.40
N PHE A 35 5.74 9.30 7.14
CA PHE A 35 4.64 8.49 6.60
C PHE A 35 4.55 7.10 7.25
N GLU A 36 5.69 6.54 7.62
CA GLU A 36 5.72 5.22 8.26
C GLU A 36 4.96 5.23 9.58
N SER A 37 5.10 6.31 10.36
CA SER A 37 4.35 6.43 11.60
C SER A 37 2.85 6.46 11.36
N PHE A 38 2.44 7.11 10.28
CA PHE A 38 1.03 7.11 9.89
C PHE A 38 0.58 5.71 9.51
N LEU A 39 1.38 4.98 8.71
CA LEU A 39 1.04 3.63 8.30
C LEU A 39 0.84 2.69 9.47
N SER A 40 1.62 2.88 10.53
CA SER A 40 1.46 2.05 11.73
C SER A 40 0.06 2.17 12.33
N THR A 41 -0.58 3.33 12.17
CA THR A 41 -1.93 3.52 12.69
C THR A 41 -2.99 2.78 11.87
N LEU A 42 -2.63 2.35 10.65
CA LEU A 42 -3.55 1.66 9.76
C LEU A 42 -3.48 0.14 9.89
N GLU A 43 -2.53 -0.38 10.64
CA GLU A 43 -2.32 -1.82 10.78
C GLU A 43 -3.58 -2.56 11.22
N GLU A 44 -4.24 -2.04 12.23
CA GLU A 44 -5.43 -2.68 12.77
C GLU A 44 -6.61 -2.57 11.81
N LYS A 45 -6.74 -1.42 11.17
CA LYS A 45 -7.85 -1.18 10.25
C LYS A 45 -7.80 -2.09 9.02
N TYR A 46 -6.60 -2.28 8.47
CA TYR A 46 -6.45 -3.04 7.22
C TYR A 46 -5.86 -4.45 7.41
N GLY A 47 -5.47 -4.78 8.63
CA GLY A 47 -5.04 -6.14 8.94
C GLY A 47 -3.67 -6.53 8.44
N PHE A 48 -2.71 -5.63 8.52
CA PHE A 48 -1.32 -5.95 8.17
C PHE A 48 -0.42 -5.63 9.35
N ARG A 49 0.82 -6.13 9.30
CA ARG A 49 1.84 -5.84 10.30
C ARG A 49 3.03 -5.23 9.57
N LEU A 50 3.25 -3.95 9.77
CA LEU A 50 4.24 -3.19 9.01
C LEU A 50 5.66 -3.76 9.09
N SER A 51 6.03 -4.33 10.23
CA SER A 51 7.34 -4.94 10.40
C SER A 51 7.58 -6.13 9.48
N ASP A 52 6.51 -6.76 8.98
CA ASP A 52 6.58 -7.90 8.09
C ASP A 52 6.36 -7.52 6.63
N CYS A 53 6.39 -6.23 6.34
CA CYS A 53 5.98 -5.73 5.03
C CYS A 53 7.02 -4.80 4.41
N GLN A 54 6.97 -4.75 3.09
CA GLN A 54 7.57 -3.67 2.32
C GLN A 54 6.42 -2.82 1.81
N TRP A 55 6.64 -1.53 1.68
CA TRP A 55 5.56 -0.65 1.23
C TRP A 55 6.09 0.43 0.31
N MET A 56 5.19 0.96 -0.50
CA MET A 56 5.48 2.11 -1.34
C MET A 56 4.21 2.94 -1.49
N THR A 57 4.40 4.19 -1.86
CA THR A 57 3.27 5.07 -2.18
C THR A 57 3.39 5.50 -3.62
N THR A 58 2.25 5.80 -4.23
CA THR A 58 2.23 6.27 -5.60
C THR A 58 1.03 7.17 -5.81
N GLU A 59 1.15 8.07 -6.77
CA GLU A 59 0.08 8.97 -7.15
C GLU A 59 -0.95 8.23 -8.01
N THR A 60 -0.46 7.38 -8.90
CA THR A 60 -1.32 6.58 -9.78
C THR A 60 -0.96 5.11 -9.63
N LEU A 61 -1.91 4.25 -9.94
CA LEU A 61 -1.71 2.82 -9.80
C LEU A 61 -1.96 2.12 -11.13
N GLN A 62 -1.01 1.29 -11.53
CA GLN A 62 -1.14 0.44 -12.71
C GLN A 62 -0.60 -0.94 -12.33
N ILE A 63 -1.42 -1.97 -12.52
CA ILE A 63 -1.04 -3.34 -12.19
C ILE A 63 -0.83 -4.13 -13.47
N TYR A 64 0.33 -4.76 -13.57
CA TYR A 64 0.65 -5.63 -14.69
C TYR A 64 0.79 -7.06 -14.18
N TRP A 65 0.12 -7.96 -14.84
CA TRP A 65 0.17 -9.38 -14.52
C TRP A 65 0.88 -10.15 -15.63
N TYR A 66 1.75 -11.06 -15.25
CA TYR A 66 2.51 -11.84 -16.23
C TYR A 66 2.39 -13.31 -15.90
N LYS A 67 2.24 -14.12 -16.93
CA LYS A 67 2.20 -15.57 -16.79
C LYS A 67 2.88 -16.18 -18.01
N ASN A 68 3.82 -17.11 -17.76
CA ASN A 68 4.58 -17.76 -18.84
C ASN A 68 5.30 -16.75 -19.75
N GLY A 69 5.79 -15.66 -19.15
CA GLY A 69 6.53 -14.64 -19.86
C GLY A 69 5.69 -13.67 -20.67
N LYS A 70 4.38 -13.70 -20.50
CA LYS A 70 3.47 -12.84 -21.25
C LYS A 70 2.54 -12.10 -20.30
N GLU A 71 2.16 -10.89 -20.70
CA GLU A 71 1.20 -10.12 -19.94
C GLU A 71 -0.19 -10.74 -20.07
N VAL A 72 -0.90 -10.83 -18.94
CA VAL A 72 -2.28 -11.34 -18.89
C VAL A 72 -3.13 -10.37 -18.10
N ASP A 73 -4.45 -10.51 -18.20
CA ASP A 73 -5.36 -9.62 -17.48
C ASP A 73 -5.34 -9.88 -15.98
N ASN A 74 -5.15 -11.15 -15.62
CA ASN A 74 -5.18 -11.55 -14.21
C ASN A 74 -4.58 -12.95 -14.11
N ALA A 75 -3.61 -13.09 -13.24
CA ALA A 75 -2.97 -14.41 -13.05
C ALA A 75 -3.50 -15.09 -11.73
#